data_f2c9a83843c48cff49b8952331656437
#
_entry.id   f2c9a83843c48cff49b8952331656437
#
_cell.length_a   1.000
_cell.length_b   1.000
_cell.length_c   1.000
_cell.angle_alpha   90.00
_cell.angle_beta   90.00
_cell.angle_gamma   90.00
#
_symmetry.space_group_name_H-M   'P 1'
#
loop_
_entity.id
_entity.type
_entity.pdbx_description
1 polymer ?
#
loop_
_entity_poly.entity_id
_entity_poly.type
_entity_poly.pdbx_seq_one_letter_code
_entity_poly.pdbx_strand_id
1 'polypeptide(L)'
;MRAVPKRDQILVGLDIGTTKICAIVSEVTDEGTLNIIGVGSSPSRGLRKGVVVDIESTVESIKKAVEEAELMAAVQINSVYTGIAGSHISAENCKGVVALKKAEVTREDIQRAIESARTLAVIPHERRILHVLPREFMVDGQEGVREPLGLSGNRLEVNVHVITGAVTSAQNIIKCVNRAGLDVVDMVLQPLASSEAVLSQEERDLGVVMVDLGGGTTDLAIFLDGSIRHSAVLPIGGQNLTKDLAIGLLTSQTEAEKIKLQRGIARTGLVQGHETVDVPSVGDRPARTFSRRDIAEILEPRVEEIFELVRREIARAGYEGMLGAGAVITGGTSLLEGMPDAAEQVLNLPARRGAPSGIGGLRDIVSNPMHATGVGLLLYARHHLEEMTTAGLRSGRPLHKVFDRMKSWMFEFF
;
A
#
# COMPACT_ATOMS: atom_id res chain seq x y z
N MET A 1 -24.09 8.35 26.20
CA MET A 1 -24.40 7.25 25.27
C MET A 1 -23.94 7.70 23.88
N ARG A 2 -22.92 7.11 23.29
CA ARG A 2 -22.58 7.35 21.89
C ARG A 2 -23.70 6.73 21.04
N ALA A 3 -24.25 7.48 20.08
CA ALA A 3 -25.20 6.94 19.11
C ALA A 3 -24.52 5.81 18.34
N VAL A 4 -25.22 4.69 18.10
CA VAL A 4 -24.71 3.60 17.25
C VAL A 4 -24.57 4.15 15.84
N PRO A 5 -23.38 4.08 15.20
CA PRO A 5 -23.16 4.60 13.85
C PRO A 5 -24.14 3.96 12.86
N LYS A 6 -24.63 4.72 11.88
CA LYS A 6 -25.43 4.15 10.79
C LYS A 6 -24.51 3.24 9.96
N ARG A 7 -24.99 2.04 9.58
CA ARG A 7 -24.24 1.04 8.80
C ARG A 7 -23.55 1.59 7.55
N ASP A 8 -24.15 2.60 6.91
CA ASP A 8 -23.65 3.23 5.69
C ASP A 8 -22.46 4.19 5.91
N GLN A 9 -22.05 4.39 7.16
CA GLN A 9 -20.94 5.27 7.55
C GLN A 9 -19.69 4.50 8.02
N ILE A 10 -19.74 3.17 8.06
CA ILE A 10 -18.60 2.35 8.52
C ILE A 10 -17.78 1.89 7.32
N LEU A 11 -16.49 2.19 7.34
CA LEU A 11 -15.50 1.69 6.41
C LEU A 11 -14.50 0.81 7.15
N VAL A 12 -14.08 -0.28 6.52
CA VAL A 12 -13.11 -1.21 7.09
C VAL A 12 -11.99 -1.48 6.10
N GLY A 13 -10.77 -1.17 6.52
CA GLY A 13 -9.54 -1.52 5.80
C GLY A 13 -8.94 -2.80 6.39
N LEU A 14 -8.74 -3.81 5.55
CA LEU A 14 -8.10 -5.08 5.92
C LEU A 14 -6.74 -5.18 5.21
N ASP A 15 -5.68 -4.91 5.94
CA ASP A 15 -4.30 -5.09 5.50
C ASP A 15 -3.87 -6.54 5.76
N ILE A 16 -3.64 -7.30 4.68
CA ILE A 16 -3.19 -8.70 4.72
C ILE A 16 -1.69 -8.73 4.41
N GLY A 17 -0.87 -8.45 5.43
CA GLY A 17 0.58 -8.41 5.30
C GLY A 17 1.27 -9.76 5.59
N THR A 18 2.54 -9.89 5.20
CA THR A 18 3.33 -11.13 5.39
C THR A 18 3.62 -11.45 6.86
N THR A 19 3.70 -10.44 7.73
CA THR A 19 4.03 -10.61 9.17
C THR A 19 2.88 -10.30 10.09
N LYS A 20 1.96 -9.44 9.65
CA LYS A 20 0.81 -8.95 10.41
C LYS A 20 -0.41 -8.86 9.51
N ILE A 21 -1.57 -9.25 10.01
CA ILE A 21 -2.87 -8.89 9.45
C ILE A 21 -3.50 -7.85 10.37
N CYS A 22 -4.04 -6.78 9.80
CA CYS A 22 -4.61 -5.68 10.56
C CYS A 22 -5.95 -5.26 9.96
N ALA A 23 -6.99 -5.21 10.79
CA ALA A 23 -8.29 -4.65 10.45
C ALA A 23 -8.43 -3.30 11.15
N ILE A 24 -8.77 -2.24 10.39
CA ILE A 24 -8.98 -0.89 10.92
C ILE A 24 -10.41 -0.48 10.56
N VAL A 25 -11.17 -0.11 11.57
CA VAL A 25 -12.57 0.31 11.44
C VAL A 25 -12.64 1.82 11.61
N SER A 26 -13.29 2.49 10.68
CA SER A 26 -13.55 3.92 10.74
C SER A 26 -15.01 4.23 10.54
N GLU A 27 -15.44 5.33 11.15
CA GLU A 27 -16.72 6.00 10.90
C GLU A 27 -16.45 7.24 10.05
N VAL A 28 -17.24 7.44 9.00
CA VAL A 28 -17.24 8.67 8.21
C VAL A 28 -18.13 9.67 8.93
N THR A 29 -17.57 10.80 9.33
CA THR A 29 -18.34 11.88 10.00
C THR A 29 -19.18 12.65 8.99
N ASP A 30 -20.15 13.43 9.48
CA ASP A 30 -20.98 14.33 8.63
C ASP A 30 -20.14 15.37 7.85
N GLU A 31 -18.92 15.66 8.34
CA GLU A 31 -17.95 16.54 7.68
C GLU A 31 -17.08 15.79 6.63
N GLY A 32 -17.31 14.50 6.43
CA GLY A 32 -16.55 13.65 5.51
C GLY A 32 -15.17 13.23 6.05
N THR A 33 -14.84 13.47 7.33
CA THR A 33 -13.58 13.01 7.92
C THR A 33 -13.71 11.57 8.41
N LEU A 34 -12.58 10.85 8.44
CA LEU A 34 -12.51 9.47 8.95
C LEU A 34 -12.14 9.48 10.43
N ASN A 35 -13.01 8.96 11.29
CA ASN A 35 -12.71 8.69 12.68
C ASN A 35 -12.44 7.20 12.90
N ILE A 36 -11.23 6.85 13.28
CA ILE A 36 -10.88 5.46 13.65
C ILE A 36 -11.56 5.13 14.96
N ILE A 37 -12.35 4.04 14.96
CA ILE A 37 -13.14 3.59 16.12
C ILE A 37 -12.73 2.20 16.61
N GLY A 38 -11.98 1.44 15.79
CA GLY A 38 -11.47 0.12 16.18
C GLY A 38 -10.27 -0.29 15.36
N VAL A 39 -9.38 -1.03 16.00
CA VAL A 39 -8.17 -1.63 15.39
C VAL A 39 -8.00 -3.02 15.96
N GLY A 40 -7.82 -3.99 15.09
CA GLY A 40 -7.48 -5.36 15.48
C GLY A 40 -6.27 -5.85 14.69
N SER A 41 -5.43 -6.63 15.33
CA SER A 41 -4.17 -7.09 14.76
C SER A 41 -3.87 -8.54 15.16
N SER A 42 -3.41 -9.33 14.20
CA SER A 42 -2.99 -10.71 14.44
C SER A 42 -1.68 -11.00 13.71
N PRO A 43 -0.78 -11.81 14.30
CA PRO A 43 0.35 -12.34 13.57
C PRO A 43 -0.12 -13.06 12.30
N SER A 44 0.45 -12.68 11.17
CA SER A 44 0.12 -13.30 9.88
C SER A 44 0.74 -14.69 9.78
N ARG A 45 -0.09 -15.67 9.46
CA ARG A 45 0.32 -17.03 9.12
C ARG A 45 -0.26 -17.37 7.75
N GLY A 46 0.48 -18.15 6.97
CA GLY A 46 0.03 -18.59 5.65
C GLY A 46 0.35 -17.61 4.50
N LEU A 47 1.10 -16.52 4.73
CA LEU A 47 1.62 -15.65 3.69
C LEU A 47 3.14 -15.74 3.56
N ARG A 48 3.62 -15.64 2.32
CA ARG A 48 5.05 -15.54 2.02
C ARG A 48 5.26 -14.53 0.90
N LYS A 49 6.02 -13.46 1.17
CA LYS A 49 6.33 -12.39 0.20
C LYS A 49 5.05 -11.82 -0.48
N GLY A 50 4.03 -11.53 0.33
CA GLY A 50 2.76 -10.98 -0.14
C GLY A 50 1.81 -11.99 -0.82
N VAL A 51 2.17 -13.27 -0.93
CA VAL A 51 1.35 -14.31 -1.58
C VAL A 51 0.82 -15.29 -0.54
N VAL A 52 -0.46 -15.66 -0.64
CA VAL A 52 -1.09 -16.69 0.19
C VAL A 52 -0.54 -18.06 -0.21
N VAL A 53 0.08 -18.76 0.74
CA VAL A 53 0.62 -20.13 0.57
C VAL A 53 -0.13 -21.15 1.42
N ASP A 54 -0.89 -20.72 2.42
CA ASP A 54 -1.77 -21.53 3.26
C ASP A 54 -3.06 -20.75 3.56
N ILE A 55 -4.16 -21.22 2.98
CA ILE A 55 -5.47 -20.56 3.09
C ILE A 55 -6.01 -20.65 4.53
N GLU A 56 -5.95 -21.83 5.16
CA GLU A 56 -6.55 -22.05 6.48
C GLU A 56 -5.88 -21.16 7.54
N SER A 57 -4.54 -21.14 7.58
CA SER A 57 -3.78 -20.30 8.50
C SER A 57 -4.03 -18.81 8.26
N THR A 58 -4.23 -18.40 6.99
CA THR A 58 -4.55 -17.01 6.64
C THR A 58 -5.96 -16.63 7.11
N VAL A 59 -6.96 -17.50 6.88
CA VAL A 59 -8.34 -17.30 7.36
C VAL A 59 -8.39 -17.15 8.88
N GLU A 60 -7.68 -17.99 9.61
CA GLU A 60 -7.63 -17.90 11.08
C GLU A 60 -7.01 -16.58 11.56
N SER A 61 -5.93 -16.14 10.89
CA SER A 61 -5.29 -14.86 11.21
C SER A 61 -6.19 -13.66 10.89
N ILE A 62 -6.95 -13.70 9.77
CA ILE A 62 -7.94 -12.68 9.43
C ILE A 62 -9.05 -12.63 10.50
N LYS A 63 -9.64 -13.76 10.86
CA LYS A 63 -10.71 -13.83 11.87
C LYS A 63 -10.28 -13.18 13.19
N LYS A 64 -9.09 -13.51 13.69
CA LYS A 64 -8.57 -12.93 14.93
C LYS A 64 -8.43 -11.41 14.89
N ALA A 65 -7.89 -10.89 13.75
CA ALA A 65 -7.74 -9.45 13.59
C ALA A 65 -9.10 -8.75 13.50
N VAL A 66 -10.07 -9.36 12.81
CA VAL A 66 -11.43 -8.82 12.68
C VAL A 66 -12.18 -8.85 14.00
N GLU A 67 -12.16 -9.96 14.73
CA GLU A 67 -12.78 -10.10 16.05
C GLU A 67 -12.27 -9.05 17.03
N GLU A 68 -10.97 -8.79 17.07
CA GLU A 68 -10.38 -7.74 17.91
C GLU A 68 -10.86 -6.34 17.51
N ALA A 69 -10.92 -6.06 16.19
CA ALA A 69 -11.42 -4.78 15.70
C ALA A 69 -12.91 -4.57 15.99
N GLU A 70 -13.75 -5.61 15.85
CA GLU A 70 -15.17 -5.61 16.19
C GLU A 70 -15.42 -5.33 17.66
N LEU A 71 -14.64 -6.00 18.55
CA LEU A 71 -14.72 -5.77 19.99
C LEU A 71 -14.38 -4.33 20.36
N MET A 72 -13.33 -3.76 19.77
CA MET A 72 -12.92 -2.38 20.05
C MET A 72 -13.91 -1.36 19.50
N ALA A 73 -14.40 -1.57 18.27
CA ALA A 73 -15.33 -0.66 17.61
C ALA A 73 -16.78 -0.80 18.08
N ALA A 74 -17.12 -1.91 18.78
CA ALA A 74 -18.49 -2.31 19.13
C ALA A 74 -19.45 -2.38 17.93
N VAL A 75 -18.94 -2.81 16.76
CA VAL A 75 -19.70 -3.00 15.51
C VAL A 75 -19.40 -4.36 14.91
N GLN A 76 -20.32 -4.90 14.11
CA GLN A 76 -20.09 -6.08 13.31
C GLN A 76 -19.57 -5.68 11.94
N ILE A 77 -18.48 -6.34 11.49
CA ILE A 77 -17.86 -6.15 10.18
C ILE A 77 -18.43 -7.18 9.20
N ASN A 78 -18.96 -6.70 8.07
CA ASN A 78 -19.49 -7.59 7.03
C ASN A 78 -18.70 -7.46 5.71
N SER A 79 -18.06 -6.32 5.49
CA SER A 79 -17.35 -6.04 4.23
C SER A 79 -16.10 -5.22 4.48
N VAL A 80 -15.10 -5.41 3.61
CA VAL A 80 -13.78 -4.79 3.76
C VAL A 80 -13.20 -4.32 2.42
N TYR A 81 -12.40 -3.26 2.46
CA TYR A 81 -11.43 -2.93 1.44
C TYR A 81 -10.13 -3.65 1.79
N THR A 82 -9.55 -4.40 0.86
CA THR A 82 -8.35 -5.18 1.13
C THR A 82 -7.18 -4.80 0.25
N GLY A 83 -5.97 -4.90 0.81
CA GLY A 83 -4.73 -4.66 0.08
C GLY A 83 -4.28 -5.88 -0.73
N ILE A 84 -3.60 -5.63 -1.85
CA ILE A 84 -2.87 -6.65 -2.60
C ILE A 84 -1.45 -6.17 -2.90
N ALA A 85 -0.46 -7.02 -2.66
CA ALA A 85 0.94 -6.85 -3.05
C ALA A 85 1.57 -8.21 -3.35
N GLY A 86 2.79 -8.21 -3.81
CA GLY A 86 3.56 -9.43 -4.09
C GLY A 86 4.24 -9.39 -5.45
N SER A 87 5.17 -10.32 -5.68
CA SER A 87 5.99 -10.39 -6.91
C SER A 87 5.19 -10.65 -8.19
N HIS A 88 3.91 -10.97 -8.06
CA HIS A 88 2.99 -11.16 -9.18
C HIS A 88 2.37 -9.85 -9.69
N ILE A 89 2.60 -8.73 -9.04
CA ILE A 89 2.17 -7.40 -9.51
C ILE A 89 3.08 -6.97 -10.66
N SER A 90 2.49 -6.37 -11.68
CA SER A 90 3.20 -5.73 -12.79
C SER A 90 2.46 -4.48 -13.19
N ALA A 91 3.18 -3.49 -13.66
CA ALA A 91 2.61 -2.24 -14.13
C ALA A 91 3.21 -1.86 -15.48
N GLU A 92 2.39 -1.27 -16.33
CA GLU A 92 2.79 -0.73 -17.63
C GLU A 92 2.07 0.59 -17.90
N ASN A 93 2.67 1.41 -18.74
CA ASN A 93 2.08 2.68 -19.15
C ASN A 93 1.52 2.55 -20.57
N CYS A 94 0.23 2.85 -20.72
CA CYS A 94 -0.47 2.78 -21.98
C CYS A 94 -1.03 4.14 -22.38
N LYS A 95 -1.22 4.35 -23.69
CA LYS A 95 -1.76 5.58 -24.25
C LYS A 95 -3.10 5.30 -24.94
N GLY A 96 -4.13 6.08 -24.57
CA GLY A 96 -5.43 6.06 -25.24
C GLY A 96 -5.66 7.32 -26.04
N VAL A 97 -6.34 7.20 -27.17
CA VAL A 97 -6.62 8.32 -28.08
C VAL A 97 -8.04 8.24 -28.59
N VAL A 98 -8.78 9.34 -28.52
CA VAL A 98 -10.14 9.44 -29.07
C VAL A 98 -10.34 10.78 -29.79
N ALA A 99 -11.11 10.75 -30.86
CA ALA A 99 -11.64 11.95 -31.49
C ALA A 99 -12.80 12.50 -30.65
N LEU A 100 -12.85 13.80 -30.47
CA LEU A 100 -13.94 14.48 -29.79
C LEU A 100 -15.16 14.54 -30.72
N LYS A 101 -16.34 14.26 -30.20
CA LYS A 101 -17.61 14.37 -30.94
C LYS A 101 -18.14 15.81 -30.96
N LYS A 102 -17.73 16.62 -30.02
CA LYS A 102 -18.08 18.02 -29.83
C LYS A 102 -16.81 18.84 -29.74
N ALA A 103 -16.91 20.17 -29.93
CA ALA A 103 -15.75 21.07 -29.83
C ALA A 103 -15.14 21.15 -28.40
N GLU A 104 -15.77 20.59 -27.40
CA GLU A 104 -15.33 20.60 -26.00
C GLU A 104 -15.26 19.18 -25.44
N VAL A 105 -14.26 18.93 -24.61
CA VAL A 105 -14.05 17.65 -23.92
C VAL A 105 -15.17 17.39 -22.91
N THR A 106 -15.83 16.27 -23.05
CA THR A 106 -16.86 15.82 -22.11
C THR A 106 -16.35 14.70 -21.21
N ARG A 107 -17.07 14.40 -20.11
CA ARG A 107 -16.77 13.24 -19.25
C ARG A 107 -16.81 11.92 -20.01
N GLU A 108 -17.73 11.79 -20.99
CA GLU A 108 -17.83 10.60 -21.84
C GLU A 108 -16.56 10.45 -22.70
N ASP A 109 -15.98 11.54 -23.19
CA ASP A 109 -14.74 11.52 -23.95
C ASP A 109 -13.56 11.08 -23.09
N ILE A 110 -13.46 11.57 -21.86
CA ILE A 110 -12.45 11.16 -20.88
C ILE A 110 -12.55 9.65 -20.63
N GLN A 111 -13.75 9.14 -20.35
CA GLN A 111 -13.95 7.70 -20.12
C GLN A 111 -13.61 6.86 -21.36
N ARG A 112 -13.99 7.32 -22.55
CA ARG A 112 -13.63 6.64 -23.82
C ARG A 112 -12.12 6.62 -24.04
N ALA A 113 -11.41 7.70 -23.71
CA ALA A 113 -9.96 7.75 -23.83
C ALA A 113 -9.27 6.77 -22.87
N ILE A 114 -9.72 6.71 -21.61
CA ILE A 114 -9.22 5.75 -20.62
C ILE A 114 -9.51 4.31 -21.06
N GLU A 115 -10.72 4.02 -21.53
CA GLU A 115 -11.08 2.68 -22.01
C GLU A 115 -10.31 2.29 -23.28
N SER A 116 -10.02 3.25 -24.16
CA SER A 116 -9.14 3.02 -25.30
C SER A 116 -7.72 2.63 -24.85
N ALA A 117 -7.16 3.32 -23.85
CA ALA A 117 -5.86 2.96 -23.28
C ALA A 117 -5.87 1.56 -22.63
N ARG A 118 -6.93 1.26 -21.89
CA ARG A 118 -7.13 -0.05 -21.24
C ARG A 118 -7.18 -1.19 -22.24
N THR A 119 -7.87 -1.01 -23.36
CA THR A 119 -8.02 -2.03 -24.41
C THR A 119 -6.69 -2.28 -25.14
N LEU A 120 -5.80 -1.29 -25.19
CA LEU A 120 -4.48 -1.43 -25.83
C LEU A 120 -3.45 -2.12 -24.92
N ALA A 121 -3.70 -2.22 -23.62
CA ALA A 121 -2.85 -2.96 -22.71
C ALA A 121 -2.88 -4.46 -23.06
N VAL A 122 -1.70 -5.04 -23.30
CA VAL A 122 -1.56 -6.47 -23.61
C VAL A 122 -1.51 -7.27 -22.32
N ILE A 123 -2.67 -7.82 -21.91
CA ILE A 123 -2.79 -8.53 -20.63
C ILE A 123 -2.84 -10.03 -20.87
N PRO A 124 -1.84 -10.80 -20.37
CA PRO A 124 -1.89 -12.26 -20.39
C PRO A 124 -3.12 -12.82 -19.68
N HIS A 125 -3.63 -13.97 -20.11
CA HIS A 125 -4.84 -14.58 -19.55
C HIS A 125 -4.76 -14.92 -18.05
N GLU A 126 -3.56 -15.18 -17.53
CA GLU A 126 -3.32 -15.44 -16.12
C GLU A 126 -3.27 -14.17 -15.25
N ARG A 127 -3.42 -12.99 -15.86
CA ARG A 127 -3.40 -11.69 -15.19
C ARG A 127 -4.72 -10.96 -15.36
N ARG A 128 -5.03 -10.09 -14.41
CA ARG A 128 -6.17 -9.17 -14.46
C ARG A 128 -5.74 -7.75 -14.12
N ILE A 129 -6.46 -6.78 -14.64
CA ILE A 129 -6.29 -5.37 -14.26
C ILE A 129 -6.78 -5.21 -12.83
N LEU A 130 -5.96 -4.55 -12.01
CA LEU A 130 -6.31 -4.10 -10.67
C LEU A 130 -6.68 -2.62 -10.70
N HIS A 131 -5.84 -1.80 -11.37
CA HIS A 131 -6.06 -0.36 -11.48
C HIS A 131 -5.73 0.15 -12.89
N VAL A 132 -6.46 1.19 -13.32
CA VAL A 132 -6.16 2.01 -14.50
C VAL A 132 -6.15 3.46 -14.03
N LEU A 133 -4.97 4.04 -13.88
CA LEU A 133 -4.76 5.34 -13.24
C LEU A 133 -4.31 6.37 -14.28
N PRO A 134 -5.13 7.39 -14.58
CA PRO A 134 -4.73 8.47 -15.47
C PRO A 134 -3.50 9.22 -14.92
N ARG A 135 -2.54 9.49 -15.78
CA ARG A 135 -1.31 10.22 -15.44
C ARG A 135 -1.36 11.66 -15.94
N GLU A 136 -1.73 11.83 -17.18
CA GLU A 136 -1.85 13.13 -17.85
C GLU A 136 -2.75 13.00 -19.06
N PHE A 137 -3.34 14.10 -19.44
CA PHE A 137 -4.11 14.23 -20.67
C PHE A 137 -3.41 15.18 -21.65
N MET A 138 -3.73 15.02 -22.93
CA MET A 138 -3.31 15.93 -23.99
C MET A 138 -4.51 16.26 -24.86
N VAL A 139 -4.70 17.53 -25.19
CA VAL A 139 -5.75 18.00 -26.12
C VAL A 139 -5.08 18.64 -27.31
N ASP A 140 -5.31 18.09 -28.51
CA ASP A 140 -4.70 18.53 -29.79
C ASP A 140 -3.16 18.67 -29.71
N GLY A 141 -2.49 17.82 -28.90
CA GLY A 141 -1.03 17.83 -28.73
C GLY A 141 -0.52 18.75 -27.62
N GLN A 142 -1.39 19.48 -26.93
CA GLN A 142 -1.02 20.24 -25.73
C GLN A 142 -0.88 19.27 -24.55
N GLU A 143 0.35 19.07 -24.08
CA GLU A 143 0.72 18.19 -22.96
C GLU A 143 0.46 18.86 -21.59
N GLY A 144 0.56 18.07 -20.52
CA GLY A 144 0.50 18.54 -19.14
C GLY A 144 -0.90 18.92 -18.65
N VAL A 145 -1.94 18.51 -19.35
CA VAL A 145 -3.33 18.76 -18.93
C VAL A 145 -3.72 17.77 -17.83
N ARG A 146 -4.01 18.29 -16.62
CA ARG A 146 -4.50 17.46 -15.49
C ARG A 146 -6.01 17.25 -15.55
N GLU A 147 -6.77 18.30 -15.85
CA GLU A 147 -8.24 18.30 -15.93
C GLU A 147 -8.68 18.75 -17.33
N PRO A 148 -8.95 17.82 -18.24
CA PRO A 148 -9.29 18.18 -19.62
C PRO A 148 -10.76 18.59 -19.81
N LEU A 149 -11.63 18.40 -18.82
CA LEU A 149 -13.07 18.65 -18.92
C LEU A 149 -13.37 20.11 -19.33
N GLY A 150 -14.14 20.30 -20.39
CA GLY A 150 -14.52 21.63 -20.92
C GLY A 150 -13.46 22.31 -21.77
N LEU A 151 -12.27 21.74 -21.96
CA LEU A 151 -11.30 22.27 -22.92
C LEU A 151 -11.77 22.05 -24.35
N SER A 152 -11.55 23.05 -25.21
CA SER A 152 -11.89 22.96 -26.63
C SER A 152 -10.79 22.19 -27.37
N GLY A 153 -11.21 21.33 -28.33
CA GLY A 153 -10.26 20.56 -29.16
C GLY A 153 -10.97 19.57 -30.08
N ASN A 154 -10.16 18.82 -30.84
CA ASN A 154 -10.62 17.79 -31.75
C ASN A 154 -10.23 16.37 -31.31
N ARG A 155 -9.12 16.26 -30.56
CA ARG A 155 -8.54 14.98 -30.13
C ARG A 155 -8.13 15.04 -28.68
N LEU A 156 -8.60 14.04 -27.92
CA LEU A 156 -8.17 13.81 -26.53
C LEU A 156 -7.29 12.57 -26.49
N GLU A 157 -6.14 12.70 -25.84
CA GLU A 157 -5.22 11.62 -25.53
C GLU A 157 -5.06 11.51 -24.02
N VAL A 158 -4.82 10.31 -23.53
CA VAL A 158 -4.52 10.04 -22.12
C VAL A 158 -3.37 9.05 -21.99
N ASN A 159 -2.43 9.35 -21.11
CA ASN A 159 -1.46 8.38 -20.65
C ASN A 159 -1.97 7.79 -19.35
N VAL A 160 -2.06 6.45 -19.24
CA VAL A 160 -2.53 5.74 -18.06
C VAL A 160 -1.45 4.81 -17.52
N HIS A 161 -1.43 4.64 -16.20
CA HIS A 161 -0.67 3.60 -15.50
C HIS A 161 -1.61 2.41 -15.25
N VAL A 162 -1.37 1.29 -15.94
CA VAL A 162 -2.17 0.06 -15.83
C VAL A 162 -1.45 -0.91 -14.90
N ILE A 163 -2.09 -1.27 -13.80
CA ILE A 163 -1.56 -2.20 -12.82
C ILE A 163 -2.31 -3.52 -12.94
N THR A 164 -1.56 -4.60 -13.07
CA THR A 164 -2.10 -5.96 -13.19
C THR A 164 -1.55 -6.88 -12.12
N GLY A 165 -2.33 -7.88 -11.73
CA GLY A 165 -1.94 -8.92 -10.79
C GLY A 165 -2.33 -10.32 -11.30
N ALA A 166 -1.70 -11.37 -10.76
CA ALA A 166 -2.10 -12.74 -11.08
C ALA A 166 -3.52 -13.02 -10.60
N VAL A 167 -4.36 -13.59 -11.47
CA VAL A 167 -5.75 -13.96 -11.16
C VAL A 167 -5.81 -14.86 -9.93
N THR A 168 -4.96 -15.88 -9.87
CA THR A 168 -4.93 -16.85 -8.78
C THR A 168 -4.57 -16.22 -7.42
N SER A 169 -3.67 -15.24 -7.40
CA SER A 169 -3.29 -14.54 -6.17
C SER A 169 -4.45 -13.69 -5.64
N ALA A 170 -5.10 -12.94 -6.52
CA ALA A 170 -6.29 -12.16 -6.16
C ALA A 170 -7.43 -13.06 -5.66
N GLN A 171 -7.72 -14.17 -6.36
CA GLN A 171 -8.73 -15.13 -5.96
C GLN A 171 -8.44 -15.79 -4.61
N ASN A 172 -7.17 -16.09 -4.30
CA ASN A 172 -6.80 -16.66 -2.99
C ASN A 172 -7.05 -15.66 -1.86
N ILE A 173 -6.75 -14.37 -2.04
CA ILE A 173 -7.07 -13.32 -1.07
C ILE A 173 -8.59 -13.24 -0.86
N ILE A 174 -9.38 -13.11 -1.94
CA ILE A 174 -10.85 -13.07 -1.87
C ILE A 174 -11.39 -14.30 -1.16
N LYS A 175 -10.88 -15.49 -1.51
CA LYS A 175 -11.29 -16.74 -0.88
C LYS A 175 -11.00 -16.77 0.64
N CYS A 176 -9.84 -16.24 1.06
CA CYS A 176 -9.53 -16.14 2.49
C CYS A 176 -10.48 -15.19 3.22
N VAL A 177 -10.74 -14.02 2.64
CA VAL A 177 -11.66 -13.01 3.21
C VAL A 177 -13.09 -13.56 3.30
N ASN A 178 -13.60 -14.16 2.21
CA ASN A 178 -14.96 -14.75 2.20
C ASN A 178 -15.09 -15.90 3.20
N ARG A 179 -14.07 -16.77 3.33
CA ARG A 179 -14.07 -17.85 4.32
C ARG A 179 -13.91 -17.34 5.76
N ALA A 180 -13.43 -16.13 5.95
CA ALA A 180 -13.46 -15.45 7.24
C ALA A 180 -14.85 -14.87 7.58
N GLY A 181 -15.81 -14.91 6.64
CA GLY A 181 -17.19 -14.41 6.81
C GLY A 181 -17.39 -12.97 6.33
N LEU A 182 -16.48 -12.45 5.50
CA LEU A 182 -16.46 -11.06 5.04
C LEU A 182 -16.60 -10.98 3.52
N ASP A 183 -17.24 -9.91 3.04
CA ASP A 183 -17.27 -9.56 1.61
C ASP A 183 -16.13 -8.59 1.27
N VAL A 184 -15.46 -8.79 0.13
CA VAL A 184 -14.49 -7.85 -0.42
C VAL A 184 -15.24 -6.79 -1.22
N VAL A 185 -15.17 -5.52 -0.79
CA VAL A 185 -15.75 -4.38 -1.52
C VAL A 185 -14.85 -4.03 -2.70
N ASP A 186 -13.55 -3.86 -2.44
CA ASP A 186 -12.55 -3.57 -3.46
C ASP A 186 -11.18 -4.09 -3.02
N MET A 187 -10.30 -4.28 -4.01
CA MET A 187 -8.92 -4.74 -3.83
C MET A 187 -7.95 -3.69 -4.34
N VAL A 188 -7.20 -3.09 -3.43
CA VAL A 188 -6.34 -1.94 -3.70
C VAL A 188 -4.88 -2.35 -3.66
N LEU A 189 -4.08 -1.87 -4.61
CA LEU A 189 -2.62 -2.05 -4.58
C LEU A 189 -2.05 -1.42 -3.30
N GLN A 190 -1.29 -2.18 -2.49
CA GLN A 190 -0.80 -1.72 -1.19
C GLN A 190 0.04 -0.43 -1.27
N PRO A 191 1.03 -0.27 -2.17
CA PRO A 191 1.76 0.99 -2.27
C PRO A 191 0.88 2.19 -2.67
N LEU A 192 -0.21 1.98 -3.42
CA LEU A 192 -1.17 3.05 -3.69
C LEU A 192 -1.92 3.45 -2.41
N ALA A 193 -2.41 2.46 -1.65
CA ALA A 193 -3.06 2.71 -0.37
C ALA A 193 -2.10 3.41 0.63
N SER A 194 -0.89 2.88 0.82
CA SER A 194 0.09 3.48 1.74
C SER A 194 0.41 4.93 1.37
N SER A 195 0.47 5.24 0.07
CA SER A 195 0.70 6.61 -0.43
C SER A 195 -0.41 7.57 -0.02
N GLU A 196 -1.68 7.12 0.00
CA GLU A 196 -2.80 7.96 0.47
C GLU A 196 -2.65 8.37 1.94
N ALA A 197 -2.05 7.53 2.75
CA ALA A 197 -1.89 7.77 4.18
C ALA A 197 -0.67 8.64 4.54
N VAL A 198 0.42 8.60 3.74
CA VAL A 198 1.72 9.14 4.17
C VAL A 198 2.28 10.28 3.32
N LEU A 199 1.74 10.51 2.11
CA LEU A 199 2.19 11.56 1.21
C LEU A 199 1.29 12.78 1.28
N SER A 200 1.91 13.98 1.27
CA SER A 200 1.19 15.22 1.02
C SER A 200 1.01 15.47 -0.48
N GLN A 201 0.10 16.39 -0.83
CA GLN A 201 -0.12 16.75 -2.23
C GLN A 201 1.10 17.47 -2.82
N GLU A 202 1.78 18.30 -2.02
CA GLU A 202 2.98 19.02 -2.43
C GLU A 202 4.12 18.05 -2.77
N GLU A 203 4.29 16.98 -2.00
CA GLU A 203 5.28 15.94 -2.30
C GLU A 203 4.96 15.21 -3.60
N ARG A 204 3.69 14.89 -3.83
CA ARG A 204 3.24 14.27 -5.09
C ARG A 204 3.45 15.19 -6.29
N ASP A 205 3.26 16.49 -6.12
CA ASP A 205 3.45 17.48 -7.18
C ASP A 205 4.93 17.68 -7.50
N LEU A 206 5.79 17.76 -6.47
CA LEU A 206 7.22 18.02 -6.62
C LEU A 206 8.02 16.80 -7.11
N GLY A 207 7.46 15.62 -6.99
CA GLY A 207 8.12 14.35 -7.29
C GLY A 207 8.67 13.66 -6.06
N VAL A 208 8.13 12.46 -5.76
CA VAL A 208 8.47 11.68 -4.57
C VAL A 208 8.45 10.18 -4.88
N VAL A 209 9.34 9.42 -4.26
CA VAL A 209 9.21 7.97 -4.15
C VAL A 209 8.71 7.61 -2.76
N MET A 210 7.55 6.95 -2.67
CA MET A 210 7.09 6.29 -1.46
C MET A 210 7.62 4.86 -1.46
N VAL A 211 8.20 4.44 -0.32
CA VAL A 211 8.78 3.10 -0.12
C VAL A 211 8.18 2.49 1.14
N ASP A 212 7.30 1.51 0.98
CA ASP A 212 6.70 0.75 2.07
C ASP A 212 7.56 -0.48 2.37
N LEU A 213 8.28 -0.44 3.49
CA LEU A 213 9.17 -1.49 3.96
C LEU A 213 8.38 -2.48 4.82
N GLY A 214 7.76 -3.45 4.17
CA GLY A 214 7.02 -4.53 4.81
C GLY A 214 7.90 -5.62 5.41
N GLY A 215 7.28 -6.68 5.92
CA GLY A 215 8.00 -7.84 6.43
C GLY A 215 8.55 -8.75 5.32
N GLY A 216 7.79 -8.96 4.25
CA GLY A 216 8.15 -9.88 3.15
C GLY A 216 8.44 -9.20 1.83
N THR A 217 7.97 -7.98 1.65
CA THR A 217 8.12 -7.17 0.44
C THR A 217 8.56 -5.76 0.79
N THR A 218 9.13 -5.07 -0.18
CA THR A 218 9.32 -3.62 -0.23
C THR A 218 8.54 -3.12 -1.44
N ASP A 219 7.52 -2.34 -1.17
CA ASP A 219 6.59 -1.85 -2.18
C ASP A 219 6.89 -0.37 -2.46
N LEU A 220 6.93 0.02 -3.73
CA LEU A 220 7.24 1.39 -4.10
C LEU A 220 6.22 1.99 -5.06
N ALA A 221 6.01 3.29 -4.92
CA ALA A 221 5.23 4.11 -5.84
C ALA A 221 5.93 5.45 -6.07
N ILE A 222 6.07 5.85 -7.34
CA ILE A 222 6.65 7.14 -7.73
C ILE A 222 5.51 8.05 -8.17
N PHE A 223 5.48 9.24 -7.59
CA PHE A 223 4.57 10.32 -7.97
C PHE A 223 5.36 11.49 -8.55
N LEU A 224 4.79 12.16 -9.53
CA LEU A 224 5.30 13.38 -10.14
C LEU A 224 4.11 14.12 -10.76
N ASP A 225 4.08 15.45 -10.65
CA ASP A 225 2.97 16.28 -11.11
C ASP A 225 1.61 15.85 -10.57
N GLY A 226 1.56 15.37 -9.30
CA GLY A 226 0.36 14.94 -8.60
C GLY A 226 -0.16 13.55 -9.00
N SER A 227 0.47 12.87 -9.96
CA SER A 227 0.00 11.60 -10.50
C SER A 227 1.01 10.47 -10.27
N ILE A 228 0.52 9.24 -10.12
CA ILE A 228 1.39 8.07 -10.05
C ILE A 228 2.05 7.85 -11.43
N ARG A 229 3.36 7.67 -11.40
CA ARG A 229 4.18 7.48 -12.62
C ARG A 229 4.68 6.06 -12.75
N HIS A 230 4.97 5.42 -11.62
CA HIS A 230 5.49 4.06 -11.58
C HIS A 230 5.12 3.38 -10.26
N SER A 231 4.97 2.06 -10.28
CA SER A 231 4.80 1.24 -9.09
C SER A 231 5.50 -0.11 -9.27
N ALA A 232 6.11 -0.61 -8.20
CA ALA A 232 6.75 -1.92 -8.20
C ALA A 232 6.73 -2.58 -6.81
N VAL A 233 6.90 -3.89 -6.80
CA VAL A 233 6.99 -4.72 -5.60
C VAL A 233 8.27 -5.53 -5.64
N LEU A 234 9.16 -5.30 -4.67
CA LEU A 234 10.42 -6.01 -4.51
C LEU A 234 10.24 -7.14 -3.48
N PRO A 235 10.60 -8.41 -3.79
CA PRO A 235 10.36 -9.55 -2.90
C PRO A 235 11.42 -9.67 -1.80
N ILE A 236 11.72 -8.57 -1.13
CA ILE A 236 12.67 -8.42 -0.02
C ILE A 236 12.06 -7.51 1.04
N GLY A 237 12.33 -7.76 2.33
CA GLY A 237 11.78 -6.96 3.43
C GLY A 237 12.37 -7.35 4.78
N GLY A 238 11.71 -6.94 5.87
CA GLY A 238 12.20 -7.10 7.24
C GLY A 238 12.49 -8.53 7.69
N GLN A 239 11.85 -9.54 7.10
CA GLN A 239 12.17 -10.95 7.37
C GLN A 239 13.57 -11.36 6.87
N ASN A 240 14.11 -10.67 5.86
CA ASN A 240 15.47 -10.90 5.40
C ASN A 240 16.46 -10.44 6.48
N LEU A 241 16.25 -9.26 7.07
CA LEU A 241 17.03 -8.75 8.20
C LEU A 241 17.00 -9.72 9.39
N THR A 242 15.82 -10.25 9.73
CA THR A 242 15.66 -11.24 10.80
C THR A 242 16.44 -12.52 10.52
N LYS A 243 16.42 -13.00 9.27
CA LYS A 243 17.20 -14.21 8.89
C LYS A 243 18.68 -13.98 8.97
N ASP A 244 19.17 -12.82 8.52
CA ASP A 244 20.59 -12.49 8.58
C ASP A 244 21.07 -12.42 10.04
N LEU A 245 20.28 -11.80 10.93
CA LEU A 245 20.55 -11.83 12.37
C LEU A 245 20.52 -13.25 12.95
N ALA A 246 19.55 -14.08 12.60
CA ALA A 246 19.47 -15.45 13.08
C ALA A 246 20.72 -16.25 12.72
N ILE A 247 21.24 -16.06 11.50
CA ILE A 247 22.47 -16.71 11.00
C ILE A 247 23.70 -16.10 11.68
N GLY A 248 23.85 -14.79 11.68
CA GLY A 248 25.04 -14.11 12.21
C GLY A 248 25.20 -14.29 13.72
N LEU A 249 24.08 -14.28 14.47
CA LEU A 249 24.08 -14.46 15.91
C LEU A 249 23.93 -15.93 16.34
N LEU A 250 23.72 -16.88 15.41
CA LEU A 250 23.47 -18.30 15.66
C LEU A 250 22.31 -18.52 16.65
N THR A 251 21.20 -17.81 16.45
CA THR A 251 20.00 -17.84 17.31
C THR A 251 18.76 -18.25 16.51
N SER A 252 17.63 -18.45 17.17
CA SER A 252 16.35 -18.73 16.51
C SER A 252 15.81 -17.48 15.79
N GLN A 253 14.99 -17.67 14.75
CA GLN A 253 14.36 -16.55 14.06
C GLN A 253 13.47 -15.72 15.01
N THR A 254 12.83 -16.36 15.98
CA THR A 254 12.01 -15.67 16.99
C THR A 254 12.84 -14.73 17.86
N GLU A 255 14.00 -15.17 18.33
CA GLU A 255 14.91 -14.32 19.11
C GLU A 255 15.55 -13.25 18.23
N ALA A 256 15.98 -13.59 17.02
CA ALA A 256 16.49 -12.62 16.07
C ALA A 256 15.49 -11.50 15.76
N GLU A 257 14.19 -11.81 15.65
CA GLU A 257 13.14 -10.80 15.46
C GLU A 257 13.01 -9.88 16.67
N LYS A 258 13.03 -10.42 17.89
CA LYS A 258 13.02 -9.61 19.10
C LYS A 258 14.23 -8.69 19.19
N ILE A 259 15.43 -9.22 18.89
CA ILE A 259 16.67 -8.44 18.89
C ILE A 259 16.58 -7.32 17.85
N LYS A 260 16.14 -7.63 16.64
CA LYS A 260 15.92 -6.63 15.58
C LYS A 260 15.00 -5.50 16.03
N LEU A 261 13.88 -5.83 16.66
CA LEU A 261 12.89 -4.83 17.11
C LEU A 261 13.37 -3.98 18.27
N GLN A 262 14.18 -4.55 19.19
CA GLN A 262 14.59 -3.88 20.42
C GLN A 262 15.96 -3.21 20.34
N ARG A 263 16.87 -3.74 19.55
CA ARG A 263 18.30 -3.38 19.51
C ARG A 263 18.84 -3.15 18.11
N GLY A 264 18.02 -3.44 17.08
CA GLY A 264 18.43 -3.26 15.69
C GLY A 264 18.69 -1.80 15.34
N ILE A 265 19.69 -1.59 14.51
CA ILE A 265 20.02 -0.28 13.95
C ILE A 265 20.53 -0.49 12.52
N ALA A 266 20.12 0.37 11.61
CA ALA A 266 20.34 0.22 10.18
C ALA A 266 21.77 0.56 9.73
N ARG A 267 22.55 1.28 10.59
CA ARG A 267 23.87 1.77 10.25
C ARG A 267 24.84 1.67 11.42
N THR A 268 26.01 1.11 11.18
CA THR A 268 27.10 0.97 12.17
C THR A 268 27.60 2.33 12.68
N GLY A 269 27.62 3.34 11.81
CA GLY A 269 28.07 4.68 12.15
C GLY A 269 27.17 5.43 13.16
N LEU A 270 25.95 4.97 13.39
CA LEU A 270 25.03 5.54 14.35
C LEU A 270 25.10 4.88 15.74
N VAL A 271 25.81 3.77 15.88
CA VAL A 271 25.96 3.08 17.16
C VAL A 271 26.80 3.90 18.12
N GLN A 272 26.18 4.32 19.24
CA GLN A 272 26.85 5.03 20.32
C GLN A 272 27.06 4.11 21.53
N GLY A 273 28.22 4.23 22.17
CA GLY A 273 28.51 3.49 23.41
C GLY A 273 28.88 2.02 23.21
N HIS A 274 28.91 1.28 24.33
CA HIS A 274 29.30 -0.15 24.41
C HIS A 274 28.11 -1.02 24.87
N GLU A 275 26.91 -0.76 24.35
CA GLU A 275 25.75 -1.58 24.68
C GLU A 275 25.95 -3.01 24.21
N THR A 276 25.67 -3.98 25.08
CA THR A 276 25.74 -5.41 24.80
C THR A 276 24.36 -6.06 24.95
N VAL A 277 24.16 -7.16 24.23
CA VAL A 277 22.95 -7.95 24.22
C VAL A 277 23.30 -9.42 24.41
N ASP A 278 22.69 -10.06 25.40
CA ASP A 278 22.83 -11.50 25.57
C ASP A 278 21.87 -12.22 24.64
N VAL A 279 22.40 -13.04 23.76
CA VAL A 279 21.68 -13.74 22.70
C VAL A 279 21.61 -15.23 23.04
N PRO A 280 20.41 -15.79 23.24
CA PRO A 280 20.25 -17.23 23.41
C PRO A 280 20.71 -17.99 22.18
N SER A 281 21.54 -18.98 22.37
CA SER A 281 22.03 -19.84 21.28
C SER A 281 21.03 -20.96 20.96
N VAL A 282 21.07 -21.49 19.73
CA VAL A 282 20.26 -22.66 19.34
C VAL A 282 20.82 -23.94 20.00
N GLY A 283 19.92 -24.76 20.55
CA GLY A 283 20.27 -26.00 21.27
C GLY A 283 20.77 -25.70 22.70
N ASP A 284 21.39 -26.66 23.34
CA ASP A 284 21.90 -26.60 24.72
C ASP A 284 23.18 -25.77 24.90
N ARG A 285 23.43 -24.81 24.00
CA ARG A 285 24.60 -23.93 24.06
C ARG A 285 24.35 -22.75 24.96
N PRO A 286 25.37 -22.26 25.72
CA PRO A 286 25.23 -21.08 26.53
C PRO A 286 24.90 -19.84 25.67
N ALA A 287 24.20 -18.86 26.28
CA ALA A 287 23.99 -17.57 25.66
C ALA A 287 25.34 -16.89 25.34
N ARG A 288 25.36 -16.10 24.29
CA ARG A 288 26.53 -15.35 23.82
C ARG A 288 26.24 -13.87 23.89
N THR A 289 27.20 -13.09 24.32
CA THR A 289 27.10 -11.64 24.38
C THR A 289 27.64 -11.03 23.10
N PHE A 290 26.84 -10.18 22.46
CA PHE A 290 27.21 -9.39 21.27
C PHE A 290 27.08 -7.91 21.59
N SER A 291 27.92 -7.09 20.96
CA SER A 291 27.73 -5.65 21.00
C SER A 291 26.59 -5.22 20.07
N ARG A 292 25.98 -4.07 20.34
CA ARG A 292 25.00 -3.47 19.41
C ARG A 292 25.62 -3.18 18.05
N ARG A 293 26.94 -2.94 18.02
CA ARG A 293 27.71 -2.78 16.78
C ARG A 293 27.74 -4.05 15.94
N ASP A 294 27.92 -5.24 16.55
CA ASP A 294 27.89 -6.49 15.83
C ASP A 294 26.52 -6.72 15.18
N ILE A 295 25.42 -6.33 15.86
CA ILE A 295 24.06 -6.37 15.33
C ILE A 295 23.93 -5.44 14.11
N ALA A 296 24.47 -4.22 14.20
CA ALA A 296 24.47 -3.27 13.10
C ALA A 296 25.26 -3.79 11.89
N GLU A 297 26.46 -4.34 12.11
CA GLU A 297 27.32 -4.91 11.06
C GLU A 297 26.66 -6.07 10.29
N ILE A 298 25.72 -6.80 10.92
CA ILE A 298 24.92 -7.81 10.25
C ILE A 298 23.77 -7.19 9.46
N LEU A 299 23.13 -6.14 9.98
CA LEU A 299 21.92 -5.54 9.38
C LEU A 299 22.24 -4.58 8.24
N GLU A 300 23.26 -3.75 8.37
CA GLU A 300 23.60 -2.66 7.43
C GLU A 300 23.72 -3.14 5.98
N PRO A 301 24.45 -4.22 5.65
CA PRO A 301 24.55 -4.69 4.25
C PRO A 301 23.20 -5.07 3.64
N ARG A 302 22.28 -5.61 4.45
CA ARG A 302 20.93 -5.94 3.98
C ARG A 302 20.07 -4.71 3.79
N VAL A 303 20.19 -3.73 4.63
CA VAL A 303 19.49 -2.43 4.48
C VAL A 303 19.98 -1.73 3.22
N GLU A 304 21.30 -1.70 3.01
CA GLU A 304 21.88 -1.15 1.78
C GLU A 304 21.40 -1.88 0.53
N GLU A 305 21.34 -3.21 0.55
CA GLU A 305 20.80 -4.00 -0.58
C GLU A 305 19.34 -3.62 -0.88
N ILE A 306 18.49 -3.45 0.14
CA ILE A 306 17.09 -3.04 -0.07
C ILE A 306 17.03 -1.70 -0.79
N PHE A 307 17.72 -0.67 -0.31
CA PHE A 307 17.69 0.64 -0.94
C PHE A 307 18.42 0.69 -2.28
N GLU A 308 19.44 -0.15 -2.50
CA GLU A 308 20.08 -0.29 -3.80
C GLU A 308 19.11 -0.88 -4.85
N LEU A 309 18.26 -1.84 -4.45
CA LEU A 309 17.20 -2.37 -5.31
C LEU A 309 16.15 -1.28 -5.61
N VAL A 310 15.78 -0.46 -4.63
CA VAL A 310 14.88 0.70 -4.84
C VAL A 310 15.52 1.69 -5.80
N ARG A 311 16.80 2.04 -5.63
CA ARG A 311 17.54 2.95 -6.51
C ARG A 311 17.57 2.45 -7.96
N ARG A 312 17.85 1.14 -8.15
CA ARG A 312 17.82 0.51 -9.48
C ARG A 312 16.44 0.57 -10.11
N GLU A 313 15.38 0.42 -9.32
CA GLU A 313 14.01 0.49 -9.82
C GLU A 313 13.64 1.92 -10.23
N ILE A 314 14.06 2.95 -9.49
CA ILE A 314 13.90 4.37 -9.84
C ILE A 314 14.61 4.65 -11.17
N ALA A 315 15.86 4.20 -11.31
CA ALA A 315 16.67 4.33 -12.54
C ALA A 315 16.02 3.63 -13.73
N ARG A 316 15.57 2.37 -13.54
CA ARG A 316 14.88 1.60 -14.57
C ARG A 316 13.60 2.28 -15.06
N ALA A 317 12.90 2.93 -14.16
CA ALA A 317 11.67 3.67 -14.46
C ALA A 317 11.94 5.05 -15.12
N GLY A 318 13.19 5.53 -15.12
CA GLY A 318 13.61 6.78 -15.76
C GLY A 318 13.31 8.05 -14.95
N TYR A 319 13.17 7.93 -13.62
CA TYR A 319 12.83 9.07 -12.74
C TYR A 319 14.01 9.58 -11.89
N GLU A 320 15.25 9.17 -12.21
CA GLU A 320 16.45 9.74 -11.59
C GLU A 320 16.49 11.26 -11.78
N GLY A 321 16.78 12.01 -10.73
CA GLY A 321 16.83 13.47 -10.75
C GLY A 321 15.49 14.21 -10.83
N MET A 322 14.35 13.48 -10.85
CA MET A 322 13.00 14.07 -10.91
C MET A 322 12.26 14.05 -9.56
N LEU A 323 12.88 13.52 -8.52
CA LEU A 323 12.24 13.32 -7.23
C LEU A 323 12.63 14.45 -6.27
N GLY A 324 12.12 15.66 -6.51
CA GLY A 324 12.49 16.87 -5.75
C GLY A 324 12.08 16.80 -4.28
N ALA A 325 11.01 16.09 -3.92
CA ALA A 325 10.60 15.84 -2.54
C ALA A 325 11.33 14.63 -1.90
N GLY A 326 12.17 13.92 -2.67
CA GLY A 326 12.98 12.82 -2.16
C GLY A 326 12.21 11.51 -1.96
N ALA A 327 12.48 10.83 -0.84
CA ALA A 327 11.91 9.55 -0.48
C ALA A 327 11.11 9.62 0.83
N VAL A 328 9.93 8.99 0.82
CA VAL A 328 9.11 8.80 2.03
C VAL A 328 9.08 7.31 2.33
N ILE A 329 9.70 6.90 3.43
CA ILE A 329 9.76 5.51 3.86
C ILE A 329 8.71 5.22 4.92
N THR A 330 7.94 4.16 4.75
CA THR A 330 6.89 3.72 5.67
C THR A 330 6.92 2.21 5.89
N GLY A 331 5.90 1.64 6.51
CA GLY A 331 5.86 0.23 6.84
C GLY A 331 6.58 -0.14 8.14
N GLY A 332 6.33 -1.34 8.65
CA GLY A 332 6.85 -1.78 9.95
C GLY A 332 8.38 -1.83 10.03
N THR A 333 9.07 -2.15 8.93
CA THR A 333 10.53 -2.22 8.89
C THR A 333 11.18 -0.83 8.87
N SER A 334 10.46 0.22 8.47
CA SER A 334 10.93 1.61 8.52
C SER A 334 11.18 2.11 9.95
N LEU A 335 10.64 1.41 10.95
CA LEU A 335 10.83 1.72 12.37
C LEU A 335 12.23 1.41 12.89
N LEU A 336 13.01 0.59 12.16
CA LEU A 336 14.40 0.33 12.52
C LEU A 336 15.16 1.66 12.62
N GLU A 337 15.91 1.82 13.70
CA GLU A 337 16.70 3.04 13.95
C GLU A 337 17.69 3.28 12.81
N GLY A 338 17.84 4.53 12.36
CA GLY A 338 18.75 4.91 11.26
C GLY A 338 18.27 4.54 9.86
N MET A 339 17.00 4.10 9.68
CA MET A 339 16.46 3.73 8.36
C MET A 339 16.38 4.93 7.40
N PRO A 340 15.93 6.14 7.82
CA PRO A 340 15.98 7.31 6.94
C PRO A 340 17.41 7.66 6.52
N ASP A 341 18.36 7.61 7.45
CA ASP A 341 19.78 7.91 7.18
C ASP A 341 20.39 6.94 6.15
N ALA A 342 20.03 5.65 6.25
CA ALA A 342 20.46 4.65 5.28
C ALA A 342 19.81 4.89 3.89
N ALA A 343 18.53 5.29 3.85
CA ALA A 343 17.85 5.65 2.62
C ALA A 343 18.51 6.86 1.95
N GLU A 344 18.78 7.94 2.69
CA GLU A 344 19.45 9.14 2.18
C GLU A 344 20.80 8.81 1.56
N GLN A 345 21.60 8.00 2.27
CA GLN A 345 22.94 7.65 1.80
C GLN A 345 22.90 6.84 0.50
N VAL A 346 22.04 5.83 0.41
CA VAL A 346 22.03 4.91 -0.74
C VAL A 346 21.27 5.49 -1.93
N LEU A 347 20.14 6.17 -1.68
CA LEU A 347 19.32 6.76 -2.74
C LEU A 347 19.90 8.10 -3.23
N ASN A 348 20.75 8.76 -2.45
CA ASN A 348 21.21 10.13 -2.67
C ASN A 348 20.02 11.11 -2.85
N LEU A 349 18.98 10.94 -2.03
CA LEU A 349 17.76 11.72 -1.98
C LEU A 349 17.46 12.08 -0.52
N PRO A 350 16.89 13.24 -0.21
CA PRO A 350 16.35 13.50 1.13
C PRO A 350 15.33 12.41 1.49
N ALA A 351 15.38 11.89 2.71
CA ALA A 351 14.46 10.84 3.12
C ALA A 351 13.82 11.15 4.48
N ARG A 352 12.50 10.92 4.56
CA ARG A 352 11.77 11.02 5.83
C ARG A 352 10.97 9.74 6.10
N ARG A 353 10.66 9.50 7.36
CA ARG A 353 9.69 8.49 7.74
C ARG A 353 8.27 9.03 7.55
N GLY A 354 7.43 8.31 6.82
CA GLY A 354 6.01 8.58 6.62
C GLY A 354 5.17 7.83 7.64
N ALA A 355 4.27 8.55 8.29
CA ALA A 355 3.28 7.99 9.20
C ALA A 355 1.88 8.41 8.74
N PRO A 356 0.83 7.58 8.99
CA PRO A 356 -0.53 7.91 8.61
C PRO A 356 -1.00 9.26 9.15
N SER A 357 -1.67 10.03 8.32
CA SER A 357 -2.22 11.35 8.63
C SER A 357 -3.63 11.52 8.05
N GLY A 358 -4.29 12.63 8.32
CA GLY A 358 -5.64 12.94 7.77
C GLY A 358 -6.79 12.15 8.39
N ILE A 359 -6.61 11.63 9.61
CA ILE A 359 -7.57 10.81 10.34
C ILE A 359 -7.82 11.34 11.74
N GLY A 360 -9.00 11.06 12.29
CA GLY A 360 -9.42 11.34 13.67
C GLY A 360 -9.62 10.07 14.50
N GLY A 361 -10.21 10.22 15.70
CA GLY A 361 -10.54 9.10 16.59
C GLY A 361 -9.31 8.49 17.26
N LEU A 362 -9.09 7.20 17.16
CA LEU A 362 -7.96 6.45 17.76
C LEU A 362 -6.63 6.71 17.02
N ARG A 363 -6.35 7.98 16.72
CA ARG A 363 -5.20 8.41 15.94
C ARG A 363 -3.88 7.90 16.51
N ASP A 364 -3.68 7.96 17.82
CA ASP A 364 -2.43 7.58 18.47
C ASP A 364 -2.05 6.10 18.25
N ILE A 365 -3.06 5.23 18.06
CA ILE A 365 -2.84 3.81 17.78
C ILE A 365 -2.36 3.61 16.35
N VAL A 366 -2.94 4.33 15.38
CA VAL A 366 -2.70 4.09 13.95
C VAL A 366 -1.73 5.06 13.29
N SER A 367 -1.20 6.06 14.01
CA SER A 367 -0.17 6.98 13.51
C SER A 367 1.23 6.35 13.38
N ASN A 368 1.34 5.03 13.65
CA ASN A 368 2.58 4.29 13.44
C ASN A 368 2.71 3.88 11.96
N PRO A 369 3.89 4.01 11.32
CA PRO A 369 4.13 3.60 9.93
C PRO A 369 3.65 2.19 9.57
N MET A 370 3.64 1.27 10.52
CA MET A 370 3.13 -0.10 10.31
C MET A 370 1.64 -0.19 9.97
N HIS A 371 0.89 0.91 10.08
CA HIS A 371 -0.54 1.00 9.76
C HIS A 371 -0.81 1.80 8.48
N ALA A 372 0.25 2.20 7.74
CA ALA A 372 0.12 3.03 6.53
C ALA A 372 -0.85 2.41 5.51
N THR A 373 -0.70 1.14 5.19
CA THR A 373 -1.58 0.42 4.26
C THR A 373 -3.02 0.38 4.77
N GLY A 374 -3.24 -0.02 6.03
CA GLY A 374 -4.59 -0.13 6.60
C GLY A 374 -5.35 1.20 6.65
N VAL A 375 -4.69 2.28 7.05
CA VAL A 375 -5.25 3.64 7.03
C VAL A 375 -5.45 4.11 5.59
N GLY A 376 -4.50 3.84 4.72
CA GLY A 376 -4.58 4.20 3.31
C GLY A 376 -5.75 3.54 2.57
N LEU A 377 -6.07 2.29 2.91
CA LEU A 377 -7.28 1.62 2.39
C LEU A 377 -8.56 2.37 2.75
N LEU A 378 -8.64 2.92 3.96
CA LEU A 378 -9.79 3.72 4.40
C LEU A 378 -9.86 5.07 3.68
N LEU A 379 -8.72 5.76 3.49
CA LEU A 379 -8.65 7.02 2.76
C LEU A 379 -9.02 6.82 1.29
N TYR A 380 -8.51 5.76 0.65
CA TYR A 380 -8.89 5.35 -0.69
C TYR A 380 -10.40 5.07 -0.79
N ALA A 381 -10.95 4.30 0.14
CA ALA A 381 -12.38 3.98 0.19
C ALA A 381 -13.25 5.24 0.28
N ARG A 382 -12.85 6.21 1.13
CA ARG A 382 -13.55 7.49 1.27
C ARG A 382 -13.56 8.28 -0.05
N HIS A 383 -12.39 8.45 -0.69
CA HIS A 383 -12.30 9.17 -1.97
C HIS A 383 -13.19 8.52 -3.04
N HIS A 384 -13.19 7.20 -3.11
CA HIS A 384 -14.02 6.46 -4.05
C HIS A 384 -15.52 6.64 -3.80
N LEU A 385 -15.96 6.66 -2.54
CA LEU A 385 -17.34 6.96 -2.18
C LEU A 385 -17.75 8.40 -2.53
N GLU A 386 -16.89 9.38 -2.33
CA GLU A 386 -17.12 10.77 -2.70
C GLU A 386 -17.30 10.94 -4.22
N GLU A 387 -16.45 10.31 -5.02
CA GLU A 387 -16.55 10.28 -6.49
C GLU A 387 -17.87 9.65 -6.95
N MET A 388 -18.25 8.51 -6.37
CA MET A 388 -19.49 7.82 -6.69
C MET A 388 -20.73 8.64 -6.29
N THR A 389 -20.72 9.28 -5.13
CA THR A 389 -21.80 10.13 -4.64
C THR A 389 -21.97 11.35 -5.56
N THR A 390 -20.88 11.99 -5.93
CA THR A 390 -20.87 13.13 -6.85
C THR A 390 -21.37 12.75 -8.26
N ALA A 391 -20.99 11.57 -8.75
CA ALA A 391 -21.48 11.02 -10.00
C ALA A 391 -22.97 10.61 -9.94
N GLY A 392 -23.40 10.01 -8.81
CA GLY A 392 -24.77 9.57 -8.55
C GLY A 392 -25.77 10.73 -8.39
N LEU A 393 -25.41 11.76 -7.64
CA LEU A 393 -26.24 12.97 -7.45
C LEU A 393 -26.53 13.70 -8.79
N ARG A 394 -25.58 13.63 -9.74
CA ARG A 394 -25.76 14.25 -11.07
C ARG A 394 -26.51 13.36 -12.06
N SER A 395 -26.59 12.04 -11.81
CA SER A 395 -27.29 11.09 -12.70
C SER A 395 -28.71 10.73 -12.22
N GLY A 396 -29.16 11.19 -11.04
CA GLY A 396 -30.48 10.89 -10.48
C GLY A 396 -30.73 9.41 -10.19
N ARG A 397 -29.70 8.59 -10.08
CA ARG A 397 -29.80 7.14 -9.81
C ARG A 397 -29.57 6.84 -8.32
N PRO A 398 -30.39 5.99 -7.69
CA PRO A 398 -30.22 5.62 -6.29
C PRO A 398 -28.91 4.86 -6.08
N LEU A 399 -28.20 5.18 -5.01
CA LEU A 399 -26.89 4.62 -4.59
C LEU A 399 -26.84 3.08 -4.63
N HIS A 400 -27.95 2.40 -4.35
CA HIS A 400 -28.06 0.94 -4.38
C HIS A 400 -27.69 0.32 -5.75
N LYS A 401 -28.00 1.00 -6.88
CA LYS A 401 -27.64 0.51 -8.23
C LYS A 401 -26.16 0.71 -8.57
N VAL A 402 -25.45 1.51 -7.82
CA VAL A 402 -24.01 1.74 -8.01
C VAL A 402 -23.22 0.64 -7.30
N PHE A 403 -23.68 0.21 -6.10
CA PHE A 403 -23.16 -0.98 -5.41
C PHE A 403 -23.37 -2.27 -6.22
N ASP A 404 -24.53 -2.41 -6.88
CA ASP A 404 -24.81 -3.55 -7.76
C ASP A 404 -23.91 -3.58 -9.00
N ARG A 405 -23.48 -2.41 -9.49
CA ARG A 405 -22.56 -2.30 -10.64
C ARG A 405 -21.12 -2.65 -10.26
N MET A 406 -20.69 -2.35 -9.02
CA MET A 406 -19.42 -2.83 -8.48
C MET A 406 -19.45 -4.35 -8.27
N LYS A 407 -20.56 -4.90 -7.75
CA LYS A 407 -20.77 -6.36 -7.70
C LYS A 407 -20.78 -6.97 -9.10
N SER A 408 -21.47 -6.40 -10.09
CA SER A 408 -21.48 -6.92 -11.46
C SER A 408 -20.11 -6.87 -12.11
N TRP A 409 -19.31 -5.83 -11.85
CA TRP A 409 -17.95 -5.74 -12.34
C TRP A 409 -17.02 -6.80 -11.72
N MET A 410 -17.28 -7.17 -10.47
CA MET A 410 -16.60 -8.27 -9.78
C MET A 410 -17.14 -9.64 -10.23
N PHE A 411 -18.44 -9.75 -10.62
CA PHE A 411 -19.09 -10.98 -11.09
C PHE A 411 -19.01 -11.24 -12.61
N GLU A 412 -18.74 -10.23 -13.44
CA GLU A 412 -18.48 -10.42 -14.87
C GLU A 412 -17.16 -11.15 -15.18
N PHE A 413 -16.39 -11.48 -14.13
CA PHE A 413 -15.08 -12.13 -14.22
C PHE A 413 -14.98 -13.43 -13.39
N PHE A 414 -16.12 -14.01 -12.97
CA PHE A 414 -16.16 -15.35 -12.35
C PHE A 414 -16.82 -16.37 -13.29
#